data_4902c79a09076feba20fbdda8eb7e55f
#
_entry.id   4902c79a09076feba20fbdda8eb7e55f
#
_cell.length_a   1.000
_cell.length_b   1.000
_cell.length_c   1.000
_cell.angle_alpha   90.00
_cell.angle_beta   90.00
_cell.angle_gamma   90.00
#
_symmetry.space_group_name_H-M   'P 1'
#
loop_
_entity.id
_entity.type
_entity.pdbx_description
1 polymer ?
#
loop_
_entity_poly.entity_id
_entity_poly.type
_entity_poly.pdbx_seq_one_letter_code
_entity_poly.pdbx_strand_id
1 'polypeptide(L)'
;MTVRLLPPGLTLFFAGFFILLGIAFFLIGLVELVRRSMGVNVHVEDQGMALYPSLGARRARLAMATPGIGCAPIAIFIEYALGDSTVGFIMTAIVGCIISGLFFLTFVGSPYRRDAIHQGPLMRVSPEYFEIHPLTDKEPTRIPWDLHPRITGGHEDTTANGACLFVHVSLDGLEEDLVFDMTGTPISFSQLERLIDYFVDKPEERAKLGQPEGARLVRSLLTAP
;
A
#
# COMPACT_ATOMS: atom_id res chain seq x y z
N MET A 1 28.51 41.81 7.51
CA MET A 1 28.32 40.42 6.99
C MET A 1 26.98 40.38 6.30
N THR A 2 26.96 40.62 4.98
CA THR A 2 25.70 40.68 4.20
C THR A 2 25.30 39.22 3.91
N VAL A 3 24.25 38.76 4.59
CA VAL A 3 23.62 37.47 4.27
C VAL A 3 23.12 37.58 2.82
N ARG A 4 23.79 36.93 1.87
CA ARG A 4 23.27 36.78 0.52
C ARG A 4 22.06 35.89 0.62
N LEU A 5 20.89 36.52 0.61
CA LEU A 5 19.62 35.80 0.45
C LEU A 5 19.67 35.04 -0.89
N LEU A 6 19.13 33.84 -0.89
CA LEU A 6 18.94 33.06 -2.11
C LEU A 6 18.23 33.90 -3.17
N PRO A 7 18.50 33.67 -4.46
CA PRO A 7 17.76 34.32 -5.53
C PRO A 7 16.25 34.19 -5.30
N PRO A 8 15.44 35.23 -5.59
CA PRO A 8 14.02 35.21 -5.29
C PRO A 8 13.27 34.04 -5.93
N GLY A 9 13.66 33.62 -7.14
CA GLY A 9 13.10 32.45 -7.81
C GLY A 9 13.36 31.14 -7.05
N LEU A 10 14.56 30.94 -6.56
CA LEU A 10 14.93 29.76 -5.79
C LEU A 10 14.19 29.71 -4.43
N THR A 11 14.00 30.88 -3.80
CA THR A 11 13.23 30.98 -2.55
C THR A 11 11.76 30.61 -2.76
N LEU A 12 11.14 31.13 -3.83
CA LEU A 12 9.76 30.80 -4.21
C LEU A 12 9.62 29.33 -4.61
N PHE A 13 10.59 28.78 -5.32
CA PHE A 13 10.62 27.37 -5.67
C PHE A 13 10.62 26.49 -4.42
N PHE A 14 11.54 26.73 -3.46
CA PHE A 14 11.58 25.94 -2.24
C PHE A 14 10.32 26.12 -1.39
N ALA A 15 9.79 27.34 -1.28
CA ALA A 15 8.51 27.56 -0.59
C ALA A 15 7.36 26.76 -1.23
N GLY A 16 7.23 26.86 -2.55
CA GLY A 16 6.23 26.09 -3.31
C GLY A 16 6.42 24.58 -3.18
N PHE A 17 7.66 24.10 -3.24
CA PHE A 17 8.00 22.70 -3.06
C PHE A 17 7.61 22.19 -1.66
N PHE A 18 7.96 22.90 -0.60
CA PHE A 18 7.61 22.49 0.76
C PHE A 18 6.10 22.56 1.02
N ILE A 19 5.40 23.53 0.44
CA ILE A 19 3.94 23.58 0.52
C ILE A 19 3.31 22.37 -0.17
N LEU A 20 3.75 22.04 -1.40
CA LEU A 20 3.25 20.87 -2.13
C LEU A 20 3.59 19.57 -1.42
N LEU A 21 4.79 19.46 -0.85
CA LEU A 21 5.21 18.31 -0.06
C LEU A 21 4.34 18.18 1.20
N GLY A 22 4.09 19.28 1.91
CA GLY A 22 3.19 19.32 3.07
C GLY A 22 1.77 18.90 2.73
N ILE A 23 1.22 19.39 1.61
CA ILE A 23 -0.10 18.99 1.11
C ILE A 23 -0.10 17.49 0.76
N ALA A 24 0.95 16.99 0.11
CA ALA A 24 1.06 15.57 -0.23
C ALA A 24 1.07 14.68 1.03
N PHE A 25 1.88 15.02 2.04
CA PHE A 25 1.89 14.29 3.32
C PHE A 25 0.55 14.38 4.06
N PHE A 26 -0.10 15.55 4.04
CA PHE A 26 -1.43 15.70 4.61
C PHE A 26 -2.47 14.82 3.92
N LEU A 27 -2.46 14.79 2.58
CA LEU A 27 -3.36 13.94 1.79
C LEU A 27 -3.10 12.46 2.04
N ILE A 28 -1.82 12.05 2.19
CA ILE A 28 -1.45 10.68 2.53
C ILE A 28 -2.00 10.32 3.92
N GLY A 29 -1.80 11.19 4.92
CA GLY A 29 -2.34 10.99 6.26
C GLY A 29 -3.86 10.90 6.27
N LEU A 30 -4.53 11.78 5.52
CA LEU A 30 -5.98 11.77 5.36
C LEU A 30 -6.48 10.49 4.66
N VAL A 31 -5.81 10.05 3.59
CA VAL A 31 -6.15 8.81 2.90
C VAL A 31 -5.95 7.60 3.80
N GLU A 32 -4.88 7.57 4.60
CA GLU A 32 -4.64 6.49 5.55
C GLU A 32 -5.69 6.48 6.66
N LEU A 33 -6.09 7.66 7.15
CA LEU A 33 -7.19 7.79 8.12
C LEU A 33 -8.52 7.29 7.55
N VAL A 34 -8.85 7.71 6.31
CA VAL A 34 -10.05 7.27 5.60
C VAL A 34 -9.98 5.78 5.27
N ARG A 35 -8.81 5.25 4.94
CA ARG A 35 -8.61 3.81 4.71
C ARG A 35 -8.94 2.98 5.95
N ARG A 36 -8.55 3.45 7.12
CA ARG A 36 -8.89 2.78 8.39
C ARG A 36 -10.40 2.80 8.68
N SER A 37 -11.12 3.80 8.17
CA SER A 37 -12.58 3.92 8.31
C SER A 37 -13.38 3.25 7.19
N MET A 38 -12.76 3.02 6.02
CA MET A 38 -13.38 2.27 4.92
C MET A 38 -13.17 0.78 5.14
N GLY A 39 -14.26 0.08 5.38
CA GLY A 39 -14.26 -1.38 5.48
C GLY A 39 -13.61 -2.06 4.27
N VAL A 40 -13.07 -3.24 4.49
CA VAL A 40 -12.47 -4.07 3.45
C VAL A 40 -13.47 -4.35 2.33
N ASN A 41 -13.07 -4.13 1.08
CA ASN A 41 -13.88 -4.50 -0.08
C ASN A 41 -13.88 -6.02 -0.26
N VAL A 42 -14.96 -6.64 0.19
CA VAL A 42 -15.21 -8.07 0.03
C VAL A 42 -16.16 -8.27 -1.15
N HIS A 43 -15.70 -8.97 -2.17
CA HIS A 43 -16.48 -9.35 -3.33
C HIS A 43 -16.77 -10.85 -3.31
N VAL A 44 -18.00 -11.22 -3.66
CA VAL A 44 -18.38 -12.61 -3.85
C VAL A 44 -17.96 -13.03 -5.24
N GLU A 45 -17.19 -14.11 -5.33
CA GLU A 45 -16.80 -14.79 -6.56
C GLU A 45 -17.45 -16.18 -6.61
N ASP A 46 -17.47 -16.81 -7.79
CA ASP A 46 -18.12 -18.13 -7.99
C ASP A 46 -17.59 -19.24 -7.06
N GLN A 47 -16.32 -19.11 -6.64
CA GLN A 47 -15.65 -20.12 -5.80
C GLN A 47 -15.34 -19.64 -4.38
N GLY A 48 -15.89 -18.50 -3.95
CA GLY A 48 -15.59 -17.97 -2.62
C GLY A 48 -15.69 -16.46 -2.54
N MET A 49 -14.81 -15.85 -1.78
CA MET A 49 -14.72 -14.42 -1.57
C MET A 49 -13.35 -13.90 -1.85
N ALA A 50 -13.29 -12.76 -2.50
CA ALA A 50 -12.07 -12.05 -2.80
C ALA A 50 -12.01 -10.73 -2.03
N LEU A 51 -10.88 -10.48 -1.40
CA LEU A 51 -10.56 -9.23 -0.71
C LEU A 51 -9.65 -8.40 -1.62
N TYR A 52 -10.16 -7.27 -2.08
CA TYR A 52 -9.43 -6.38 -2.97
C TYR A 52 -8.82 -5.21 -2.20
N PRO A 53 -7.64 -4.71 -2.64
CA PRO A 53 -7.07 -3.51 -2.07
C PRO A 53 -8.04 -2.33 -2.24
N SER A 54 -8.13 -1.48 -1.23
CA SER A 54 -8.98 -0.29 -1.32
C SER A 54 -8.49 0.63 -2.44
N LEU A 55 -9.41 1.18 -3.23
CA LEU A 55 -9.10 2.21 -4.24
C LEU A 55 -8.36 3.42 -3.66
N GLY A 56 -8.53 3.67 -2.35
CA GLY A 56 -7.81 4.71 -1.61
C GLY A 56 -6.30 4.48 -1.56
N ALA A 57 -5.84 3.24 -1.34
CA ALA A 57 -4.41 2.92 -1.33
C ALA A 57 -3.75 3.16 -2.70
N ARG A 58 -4.48 2.86 -3.78
CA ARG A 58 -4.04 3.15 -5.15
C ARG A 58 -3.92 4.65 -5.43
N ARG A 59 -4.94 5.42 -5.04
CA ARG A 59 -4.97 6.88 -5.22
C ARG A 59 -3.90 7.57 -4.38
N ALA A 60 -3.62 7.08 -3.17
CA ALA A 60 -2.56 7.61 -2.32
C ALA A 60 -1.17 7.48 -2.96
N ARG A 61 -0.87 6.34 -3.59
CA ARG A 61 0.42 6.16 -4.31
C ARG A 61 0.54 7.07 -5.52
N LEU A 62 -0.52 7.22 -6.30
CA LEU A 62 -0.55 8.16 -7.42
C LEU A 62 -0.37 9.61 -6.92
N ALA A 63 -0.99 9.98 -5.81
CA ALA A 63 -0.83 11.29 -5.19
C ALA A 63 0.61 11.53 -4.68
N MET A 64 1.32 10.49 -4.24
CA MET A 64 2.74 10.60 -3.87
C MET A 64 3.68 10.80 -5.07
N ALA A 65 3.36 10.19 -6.21
CA ALA A 65 4.17 10.35 -7.41
C ALA A 65 4.01 11.72 -8.08
N THR A 66 2.83 12.35 -7.93
CA THR A 66 2.48 13.62 -8.60
C THR A 66 3.40 14.78 -8.25
N PRO A 67 3.76 15.05 -6.96
CA PRO A 67 4.70 16.12 -6.62
C PRO A 67 6.09 15.90 -7.24
N GLY A 68 6.57 14.65 -7.24
CA GLY A 68 7.86 14.31 -7.81
C GLY A 68 7.94 14.61 -9.31
N ILE A 69 6.91 14.25 -10.06
CA ILE A 69 6.86 14.49 -11.52
C ILE A 69 6.63 15.98 -11.82
N GLY A 70 5.86 16.68 -10.99
CA GLY A 70 5.51 18.09 -11.19
C GLY A 70 6.60 19.09 -10.82
N CYS A 71 7.58 18.71 -10.00
CA CYS A 71 8.58 19.66 -9.46
C CYS A 71 9.44 20.32 -10.56
N ALA A 72 9.94 19.56 -11.53
CA ALA A 72 10.80 20.11 -12.58
C ALA A 72 10.06 21.10 -13.50
N PRO A 73 8.90 20.80 -14.10
CA PRO A 73 8.17 21.76 -14.94
C PRO A 73 7.69 22.99 -14.17
N ILE A 74 7.30 22.83 -12.89
CA ILE A 74 6.89 23.95 -12.04
C ILE A 74 8.09 24.88 -11.76
N ALA A 75 9.26 24.31 -11.46
CA ALA A 75 10.48 25.07 -11.23
C ALA A 75 10.86 25.90 -12.47
N ILE A 76 10.84 25.26 -13.64
CA ILE A 76 11.13 25.92 -14.92
C ILE A 76 10.13 27.03 -15.22
N PHE A 77 8.84 26.81 -14.98
CA PHE A 77 7.79 27.79 -15.19
C PHE A 77 7.94 29.02 -14.28
N ILE A 78 8.23 28.80 -13.00
CA ILE A 78 8.44 29.89 -12.02
C ILE A 78 9.60 30.76 -12.43
N GLU A 79 10.74 30.18 -12.78
CA GLU A 79 11.93 30.93 -13.21
C GLU A 79 11.69 31.70 -14.53
N TYR A 80 10.99 31.08 -15.48
CA TYR A 80 10.60 31.75 -16.71
C TYR A 80 9.69 32.94 -16.44
N ALA A 81 8.72 32.82 -15.55
CA ALA A 81 7.76 33.87 -15.21
C ALA A 81 8.41 35.03 -14.42
N LEU A 82 9.44 34.76 -13.64
CA LEU A 82 10.14 35.77 -12.84
C LEU A 82 11.18 36.54 -13.67
N GLY A 83 11.57 36.04 -14.83
CA GLY A 83 12.56 36.69 -15.71
C GLY A 83 13.95 36.81 -15.08
N ASP A 84 14.32 35.86 -14.22
CA ASP A 84 15.59 35.88 -13.47
C ASP A 84 16.78 35.57 -14.39
N SER A 85 17.99 35.67 -13.82
CA SER A 85 19.22 35.47 -14.59
C SER A 85 19.30 34.07 -15.20
N THR A 86 19.94 33.93 -16.36
CA THR A 86 20.16 32.63 -17.03
C THR A 86 20.79 31.59 -16.10
N VAL A 87 21.65 32.06 -15.18
CA VAL A 87 22.31 31.16 -14.19
C VAL A 87 21.31 30.66 -13.15
N GLY A 88 20.40 31.53 -12.66
CA GLY A 88 19.32 31.13 -11.77
C GLY A 88 18.41 30.09 -12.38
N PHE A 89 18.00 30.31 -13.63
CA PHE A 89 17.19 29.37 -14.40
C PHE A 89 17.85 27.99 -14.51
N ILE A 90 19.11 27.93 -14.92
CA ILE A 90 19.85 26.65 -15.06
C ILE A 90 19.94 25.92 -13.72
N MET A 91 20.28 26.60 -12.64
CA MET A 91 20.41 25.99 -11.32
C MET A 91 19.08 25.43 -10.81
N THR A 92 18.00 26.18 -10.95
CA THR A 92 16.66 25.75 -10.52
C THR A 92 16.15 24.56 -11.36
N ALA A 93 16.42 24.57 -12.67
CA ALA A 93 16.08 23.44 -13.53
C ALA A 93 16.85 22.16 -13.15
N ILE A 94 18.15 22.27 -12.89
CA ILE A 94 18.98 21.14 -12.43
C ILE A 94 18.44 20.57 -11.10
N VAL A 95 18.22 21.41 -10.10
CA VAL A 95 17.70 20.99 -8.80
C VAL A 95 16.31 20.33 -8.95
N GLY A 96 15.42 20.93 -9.71
CA GLY A 96 14.09 20.38 -10.01
C GLY A 96 14.18 19.00 -10.68
N CYS A 97 15.07 18.83 -11.65
CA CYS A 97 15.29 17.53 -12.32
C CYS A 97 15.87 16.48 -11.37
N ILE A 98 16.81 16.84 -10.50
CA ILE A 98 17.39 15.92 -9.51
C ILE A 98 16.29 15.46 -8.55
N ILE A 99 15.51 16.37 -7.99
CA ILE A 99 14.41 16.04 -7.07
C ILE A 99 13.38 15.14 -7.75
N SER A 100 12.94 15.51 -8.96
CA SER A 100 11.99 14.68 -9.73
C SER A 100 12.57 13.31 -10.04
N GLY A 101 13.86 13.21 -10.37
CA GLY A 101 14.56 11.95 -10.64
C GLY A 101 14.62 11.06 -9.39
N LEU A 102 14.92 11.61 -8.22
CA LEU A 102 14.94 10.87 -6.95
C LEU A 102 13.54 10.32 -6.61
N PHE A 103 12.50 11.14 -6.74
CA PHE A 103 11.12 10.69 -6.53
C PHE A 103 10.71 9.60 -7.55
N PHE A 104 11.11 9.76 -8.81
CA PHE A 104 10.86 8.76 -9.83
C PHE A 104 11.57 7.44 -9.53
N LEU A 105 12.83 7.47 -9.10
CA LEU A 105 13.59 6.29 -8.74
C LEU A 105 12.97 5.56 -7.53
N THR A 106 12.52 6.28 -6.51
CA THR A 106 11.82 5.67 -5.37
C THR A 106 10.50 5.04 -5.76
N PHE A 107 9.79 5.64 -6.73
CA PHE A 107 8.55 5.10 -7.25
C PHE A 107 8.76 3.87 -8.14
N VAL A 108 9.79 3.90 -9.01
CA VAL A 108 10.12 2.79 -9.93
C VAL A 108 10.77 1.64 -9.19
N GLY A 109 11.62 1.92 -8.19
CA GLY A 109 12.31 0.94 -7.37
C GLY A 109 11.45 0.23 -6.33
N SER A 110 10.14 0.55 -6.26
CA SER A 110 9.23 -0.14 -5.34
C SER A 110 9.12 -1.63 -5.72
N PRO A 111 9.41 -2.57 -4.80
CA PRO A 111 9.35 -4.01 -5.05
C PRO A 111 7.93 -4.53 -5.25
N TYR A 112 6.93 -3.68 -5.02
CA TYR A 112 5.54 -4.08 -5.15
C TYR A 112 5.15 -4.22 -6.61
N ARG A 113 4.57 -5.37 -6.97
CA ARG A 113 3.98 -5.58 -8.29
C ARG A 113 2.95 -4.50 -8.55
N ARG A 114 3.22 -3.66 -9.54
CA ARG A 114 2.26 -2.65 -9.99
C ARG A 114 0.95 -3.27 -10.43
N ASP A 115 1.04 -4.46 -11.02
CA ASP A 115 -0.09 -5.22 -11.57
C ASP A 115 -0.93 -5.87 -10.47
N ALA A 116 -0.32 -6.37 -9.39
CA ALA A 116 -1.06 -7.01 -8.30
C ALA A 116 -2.03 -6.05 -7.58
N ILE A 117 -1.69 -4.75 -7.50
CA ILE A 117 -2.59 -3.74 -6.94
C ILE A 117 -3.75 -3.41 -7.90
N HIS A 118 -3.61 -3.74 -9.18
CA HIS A 118 -4.53 -3.32 -10.22
C HIS A 118 -5.42 -4.43 -10.77
N GLN A 119 -5.03 -5.69 -10.64
CA GLN A 119 -5.61 -6.77 -11.42
C GLN A 119 -6.09 -7.98 -10.62
N GLY A 120 -5.88 -8.02 -9.31
CA GLY A 120 -6.28 -9.19 -8.54
C GLY A 120 -6.61 -8.93 -7.08
N PRO A 121 -7.26 -9.89 -6.43
CA PRO A 121 -7.48 -9.87 -5.00
C PRO A 121 -6.14 -10.07 -4.27
N LEU A 122 -6.05 -9.51 -3.07
CA LEU A 122 -4.91 -9.75 -2.16
C LEU A 122 -5.07 -11.04 -1.37
N MET A 123 -6.31 -11.47 -1.23
CA MET A 123 -6.66 -12.70 -0.55
C MET A 123 -7.94 -13.27 -1.15
N ARG A 124 -8.00 -14.58 -1.24
CA ARG A 124 -9.23 -15.32 -1.53
C ARG A 124 -9.53 -16.27 -0.38
N VAL A 125 -10.80 -16.38 -0.06
CA VAL A 125 -11.32 -17.29 0.96
C VAL A 125 -12.39 -18.14 0.28
N SER A 126 -12.10 -19.43 0.17
CA SER A 126 -13.01 -20.42 -0.44
C SER A 126 -13.46 -21.46 0.60
N PRO A 127 -14.47 -22.29 0.31
CA PRO A 127 -14.85 -23.38 1.21
C PRO A 127 -13.73 -24.39 1.48
N GLU A 128 -12.78 -24.54 0.56
CA GLU A 128 -11.73 -25.57 0.62
C GLU A 128 -10.40 -25.05 1.09
N TYR A 129 -10.08 -23.77 0.79
CA TYR A 129 -8.78 -23.15 1.09
C TYR A 129 -8.89 -21.65 1.26
N PHE A 130 -7.89 -21.06 1.86
CA PHE A 130 -7.63 -19.63 1.67
C PHE A 130 -6.35 -19.44 0.85
N GLU A 131 -6.28 -18.36 0.12
CA GLU A 131 -5.20 -18.05 -0.80
C GLU A 131 -4.71 -16.62 -0.53
N ILE A 132 -3.41 -16.47 -0.35
CA ILE A 132 -2.76 -15.18 -0.16
C ILE A 132 -2.02 -14.81 -1.44
N HIS A 133 -2.28 -13.60 -1.93
CA HIS A 133 -1.61 -13.01 -3.09
C HIS A 133 -0.67 -11.91 -2.59
N PRO A 134 0.61 -12.20 -2.33
CA PRO A 134 1.54 -11.18 -1.87
C PRO A 134 1.70 -10.10 -2.93
N LEU A 135 1.86 -8.85 -2.48
CA LEU A 135 2.14 -7.71 -3.38
C LEU A 135 3.54 -7.75 -3.99
N THR A 136 4.38 -8.66 -3.50
CA THR A 136 5.70 -8.98 -4.05
C THR A 136 5.57 -9.98 -5.19
N ASP A 137 6.64 -10.17 -5.99
CA ASP A 137 6.65 -11.08 -7.16
C ASP A 137 6.55 -12.58 -6.80
N LYS A 138 6.09 -12.90 -5.62
CA LYS A 138 5.86 -14.28 -5.19
C LYS A 138 4.54 -14.79 -5.76
N GLU A 139 4.52 -16.06 -6.11
CA GLU A 139 3.30 -16.74 -6.54
C GLU A 139 2.26 -16.78 -5.41
N PRO A 140 0.95 -16.78 -5.76
CA PRO A 140 -0.10 -16.98 -4.77
C PRO A 140 0.09 -18.30 -4.03
N THR A 141 -0.10 -18.27 -2.74
CA THR A 141 0.00 -19.47 -1.90
C THR A 141 -1.37 -19.89 -1.43
N ARG A 142 -1.75 -21.13 -1.75
CA ARG A 142 -3.00 -21.75 -1.32
C ARG A 142 -2.77 -22.60 -0.10
N ILE A 143 -3.59 -22.40 0.90
CA ILE A 143 -3.56 -23.12 2.18
C ILE A 143 -4.91 -23.81 2.39
N PRO A 144 -4.96 -25.14 2.27
CA PRO A 144 -6.17 -25.92 2.55
C PRO A 144 -6.56 -25.80 4.03
N TRP A 145 -7.86 -25.69 4.28
CA TRP A 145 -8.38 -25.64 5.66
C TRP A 145 -8.14 -26.94 6.44
N ASP A 146 -7.99 -28.07 5.76
CA ASP A 146 -7.73 -29.37 6.39
C ASP A 146 -6.34 -29.46 7.06
N LEU A 147 -5.45 -28.52 6.74
CA LEU A 147 -4.18 -28.36 7.43
C LEU A 147 -4.28 -27.50 8.70
N HIS A 148 -5.48 -27.18 9.16
CA HIS A 148 -5.79 -26.40 10.35
C HIS A 148 -4.85 -25.19 10.54
N PRO A 149 -4.80 -24.27 9.58
CA PRO A 149 -3.92 -23.11 9.65
C PRO A 149 -4.17 -22.30 10.92
N ARG A 150 -3.09 -21.88 11.59
CA ARG A 150 -3.14 -21.01 12.77
C ARG A 150 -2.08 -19.94 12.65
N ILE A 151 -2.44 -18.72 13.02
CA ILE A 151 -1.46 -17.65 13.10
C ILE A 151 -0.71 -17.78 14.43
N THR A 152 0.60 -17.97 14.33
CA THR A 152 1.50 -18.15 15.49
C THR A 152 2.20 -16.87 15.89
N GLY A 153 2.28 -15.89 14.98
CA GLY A 153 2.92 -14.61 15.26
C GLY A 153 3.10 -13.76 14.02
N GLY A 154 3.76 -12.65 14.22
CA GLY A 154 4.17 -11.75 13.15
C GLY A 154 5.38 -10.95 13.58
N HIS A 155 6.15 -10.48 12.62
CA HIS A 155 7.27 -9.58 12.86
C HIS A 155 7.33 -8.48 11.80
N GLU A 156 7.87 -7.35 12.20
CA GLU A 156 8.22 -6.29 11.27
C GLU A 156 9.69 -6.40 10.90
N ASP A 157 9.99 -6.35 9.62
CA ASP A 157 11.35 -6.25 9.12
C ASP A 157 11.52 -4.94 8.35
N THR A 158 12.66 -4.31 8.52
CA THR A 158 13.00 -3.06 7.81
C THR A 158 13.88 -3.41 6.63
N THR A 159 13.29 -3.45 5.47
CA THR A 159 14.01 -3.63 4.21
C THR A 159 14.47 -2.28 3.65
N ALA A 160 15.32 -2.29 2.62
CA ALA A 160 15.73 -1.07 1.90
C ALA A 160 14.52 -0.28 1.33
N ASN A 161 13.35 -0.91 1.25
CA ASN A 161 12.13 -0.36 0.66
C ASN A 161 11.06 0.04 1.70
N GLY A 162 11.39 -0.02 2.99
CA GLY A 162 10.50 0.32 4.09
C GLY A 162 10.22 -0.83 5.04
N ALA A 163 9.37 -0.59 6.02
CA ALA A 163 8.91 -1.61 6.95
C ALA A 163 7.95 -2.58 6.25
N CYS A 164 8.24 -3.85 6.37
CA CYS A 164 7.42 -4.97 5.89
C CYS A 164 6.82 -5.71 7.10
N LEU A 165 5.55 -6.08 7.00
CA LEU A 165 4.88 -6.87 8.02
C LEU A 165 4.77 -8.31 7.54
N PHE A 166 5.41 -9.22 8.26
CA PHE A 166 5.35 -10.65 8.01
C PHE A 166 4.45 -11.34 9.03
N VAL A 167 3.68 -12.32 8.56
CA VAL A 167 2.81 -13.16 9.38
C VAL A 167 3.26 -14.60 9.27
N HIS A 168 3.33 -15.28 10.41
CA HIS A 168 3.66 -16.69 10.54
C HIS A 168 2.39 -17.50 10.65
N VAL A 169 2.25 -18.51 9.82
CA VAL A 169 1.11 -19.44 9.80
C VAL A 169 1.62 -20.86 9.99
N SER A 170 1.28 -21.46 11.10
CA SER A 170 1.53 -22.89 11.33
C SER A 170 0.48 -23.74 10.62
N LEU A 171 0.88 -24.91 10.17
CA LEU A 171 0.02 -25.89 9.51
C LEU A 171 0.26 -27.25 10.11
N ASP A 172 -0.80 -28.02 10.29
CA ASP A 172 -0.68 -29.40 10.76
C ASP A 172 0.20 -30.24 9.83
N GLY A 173 1.20 -30.91 10.40
CA GLY A 173 2.13 -31.76 9.65
C GLY A 173 3.33 -31.05 9.04
N LEU A 174 3.46 -29.72 9.19
CA LEU A 174 4.68 -29.00 8.86
C LEU A 174 5.45 -28.63 10.12
N GLU A 175 6.78 -28.79 10.08
CA GLU A 175 7.66 -28.40 11.19
C GLU A 175 7.95 -26.90 11.21
N GLU A 176 7.88 -26.25 10.06
CA GLU A 176 8.18 -24.83 9.91
C GLU A 176 6.92 -24.04 9.53
N ASP A 177 6.77 -22.87 10.14
CA ASP A 177 5.71 -21.94 9.79
C ASP A 177 5.88 -21.37 8.39
N LEU A 178 4.78 -21.21 7.67
CA LEU A 178 4.76 -20.42 6.45
C LEU A 178 4.82 -18.93 6.80
N VAL A 179 5.66 -18.19 6.09
CA VAL A 179 5.83 -16.76 6.31
C VAL A 179 5.29 -15.98 5.12
N PHE A 180 4.32 -15.11 5.37
CA PHE A 180 3.66 -14.28 4.36
C PHE A 180 3.94 -12.80 4.59
N ASP A 181 4.24 -12.11 3.51
CA ASP A 181 4.32 -10.65 3.48
C ASP A 181 2.90 -10.06 3.41
N MET A 182 2.47 -9.47 4.52
CA MET A 182 1.18 -8.79 4.66
C MET A 182 1.25 -7.30 4.36
N THR A 183 2.41 -6.80 3.93
CA THR A 183 2.61 -5.38 3.66
C THR A 183 1.63 -4.88 2.59
N GLY A 184 0.87 -3.85 2.94
CA GLY A 184 -0.12 -3.26 2.03
C GLY A 184 -1.43 -4.03 1.91
N THR A 185 -1.63 -5.13 2.65
CA THR A 185 -2.93 -5.79 2.73
C THR A 185 -3.97 -4.88 3.40
N PRO A 186 -5.25 -4.96 3.02
CA PRO A 186 -6.30 -4.11 3.56
C PRO A 186 -6.79 -4.53 4.94
N ILE A 187 -6.29 -5.65 5.47
CA ILE A 187 -6.67 -6.21 6.77
C ILE A 187 -5.48 -6.17 7.72
N SER A 188 -5.77 -6.02 9.02
CA SER A 188 -4.76 -6.09 10.07
C SER A 188 -4.44 -7.55 10.43
N PHE A 189 -3.34 -7.75 11.16
CA PHE A 189 -2.97 -9.03 11.72
C PHE A 189 -4.13 -9.68 12.50
N SER A 190 -4.72 -8.94 13.44
CA SER A 190 -5.83 -9.44 14.27
C SER A 190 -7.10 -9.75 13.48
N GLN A 191 -7.34 -9.04 12.39
CA GLN A 191 -8.46 -9.34 11.49
C GLN A 191 -8.21 -10.64 10.71
N LEU A 192 -6.97 -10.86 10.24
CA LEU A 192 -6.59 -12.09 9.57
C LEU A 192 -6.67 -13.29 10.51
N GLU A 193 -6.11 -13.17 11.73
CA GLU A 193 -6.16 -14.19 12.76
C GLU A 193 -7.60 -14.58 13.06
N ARG A 194 -8.46 -13.61 13.34
CA ARG A 194 -9.89 -13.84 13.61
C ARG A 194 -10.60 -14.53 12.43
N LEU A 195 -10.28 -14.16 11.21
CA LEU A 195 -10.86 -14.76 10.02
C LEU A 195 -10.46 -16.23 9.89
N ILE A 196 -9.18 -16.53 10.06
CA ILE A 196 -8.64 -17.90 9.95
C ILE A 196 -9.19 -18.76 11.08
N ASP A 197 -9.09 -18.32 12.32
CA ASP A 197 -9.58 -19.05 13.48
C ASP A 197 -11.06 -19.37 13.37
N TYR A 198 -11.86 -18.39 12.93
CA TYR A 198 -13.30 -18.62 12.75
C TYR A 198 -13.60 -19.75 11.78
N PHE A 199 -12.96 -19.78 10.61
CA PHE A 199 -13.22 -20.80 9.60
C PHE A 199 -12.52 -22.15 9.90
N VAL A 200 -11.48 -22.17 10.71
CA VAL A 200 -10.90 -23.41 11.21
C VAL A 200 -11.82 -24.02 12.27
N ASP A 201 -12.34 -23.22 13.20
CA ASP A 201 -13.17 -23.71 14.31
C ASP A 201 -14.61 -24.04 13.88
N LYS A 202 -15.09 -23.47 12.75
CA LYS A 202 -16.46 -23.64 12.24
C LYS A 202 -16.46 -24.08 10.78
N PRO A 203 -16.05 -25.31 10.47
CA PRO A 203 -15.98 -25.81 9.10
C PRO A 203 -17.32 -25.77 8.36
N GLU A 204 -18.45 -25.91 9.07
CA GLU A 204 -19.81 -25.84 8.50
C GLU A 204 -20.14 -24.44 7.90
N GLU A 205 -19.53 -23.39 8.42
CA GLU A 205 -19.73 -22.03 7.93
C GLU A 205 -18.99 -21.76 6.60
N ARG A 206 -18.01 -22.60 6.26
CA ARG A 206 -17.27 -22.49 4.98
C ARG A 206 -18.17 -22.66 3.77
N ALA A 207 -19.24 -23.44 3.87
CA ALA A 207 -20.22 -23.63 2.80
C ALA A 207 -20.97 -22.33 2.41
N LYS A 208 -20.97 -21.32 3.27
CA LYS A 208 -21.54 -20.00 3.00
C LYS A 208 -20.60 -19.09 2.19
N LEU A 209 -19.31 -19.43 2.12
CA LEU A 209 -18.37 -18.71 1.26
C LEU A 209 -18.78 -18.87 -0.20
N GLY A 210 -18.72 -17.78 -0.98
CA GLY A 210 -19.33 -17.76 -2.33
C GLY A 210 -20.80 -17.31 -2.35
N GLN A 211 -21.41 -17.07 -1.17
CA GLN A 211 -22.78 -16.59 -1.07
C GLN A 211 -22.83 -15.19 -0.42
N PRO A 212 -23.90 -14.41 -0.66
CA PRO A 212 -24.04 -13.08 -0.04
C PRO A 212 -24.02 -13.08 1.50
N GLU A 213 -24.44 -14.19 2.10
CA GLU A 213 -24.44 -14.40 3.55
C GLU A 213 -23.02 -14.51 4.10
N GLY A 214 -22.17 -15.27 3.43
CA GLY A 214 -20.77 -15.37 3.80
C GLY A 214 -20.04 -14.03 3.65
N ALA A 215 -20.40 -13.20 2.65
CA ALA A 215 -19.84 -11.85 2.53
C ALA A 215 -20.20 -10.96 3.73
N ARG A 216 -21.41 -11.08 4.25
CA ARG A 216 -21.83 -10.39 5.49
C ARG A 216 -21.04 -10.90 6.69
N LEU A 217 -20.87 -12.20 6.79
CA LEU A 217 -20.10 -12.85 7.85
C LEU A 217 -18.62 -12.38 7.83
N VAL A 218 -17.96 -12.47 6.68
CA VAL A 218 -16.56 -12.01 6.53
C VAL A 218 -16.43 -10.53 6.89
N ARG A 219 -17.34 -9.67 6.41
CA ARG A 219 -17.33 -8.25 6.80
C ARG A 219 -17.49 -8.07 8.30
N SER A 220 -18.37 -8.81 8.96
CA SER A 220 -18.54 -8.71 10.41
C SER A 220 -17.29 -9.13 11.19
N LEU A 221 -16.58 -10.17 10.75
CA LEU A 221 -15.31 -10.60 11.32
C LEU A 221 -14.20 -9.54 11.16
N LEU A 222 -14.19 -8.85 10.01
CA LEU A 222 -13.20 -7.83 9.71
C LEU A 222 -13.51 -6.47 10.36
N THR A 223 -14.75 -6.22 10.77
CA THR A 223 -15.16 -4.95 11.41
C THR A 223 -15.27 -5.03 12.93
N ALA A 224 -15.25 -6.24 13.51
CA ALA A 224 -15.23 -6.40 14.96
C ALA A 224 -13.98 -5.75 15.56
N PRO A 225 -14.09 -5.05 16.71
CA PRO A 225 -12.98 -4.37 17.39
C PRO A 225 -11.90 -5.35 17.89
#